data_4891a01b6d3e4d31ca8cee9b5ccd9919
#
_entry.id   4891a01b6d3e4d31ca8cee9b5ccd9919
#
_cell.length_a   1.000
_cell.length_b   1.000
_cell.length_c   1.000
_cell.angle_alpha   90.00
_cell.angle_beta   90.00
_cell.angle_gamma   90.00
#
_symmetry.space_group_name_H-M   'P 1'
#
loop_
_entity.id
_entity.type
_entity.pdbx_description
1 polymer ?
#
loop_
_entity_poly.entity_id
_entity_poly.type
_entity_poly.pdbx_seq_one_letter_code
_entity_poly.pdbx_strand_id
1 'polypeptide(L)'
;NDDMPFLVDSLTVLFNKRGLDVHRLLHPVITVDRDDGGARGGFCEPDADGAVRESLIHAQVDEFGEGAALEDLEDTIVQILSGMRAAVNDWKPMLDKLKKVTAAVRTVAPKGDEAWAEEAEFLDWLAEDHFTFLGYREYAGWPHGAHVVEDAGLGLMRSPDFTVLRDHKGKFAHWTPEMDAFVADTSPLRILKANRKSTIHRATHFDIIGVKKYDAEGKVVGQHAFIGLFTSAAYNRSPTSIPLLRGKVRRIVERAGFAPASHDGKALINVLETYPLDDLFQGTDDQLFENAMGVLQLATRPRTRVFIRPDRYSRFQSCHVYVPRDRYTTELRVRIGEILADALSGSVAAWTPSFGDYALARVHFIIATTMGTVNAHEVREIENRIVTALRSWSDLIREALVERHGEHLGHIQHARYGGGFPAGYREAFPVVS
;
A
#
# COMPACT_ATOMS: atom_id res chain seq x y z
N ASN A 1 -19.53 16.57 17.23
CA ASN A 1 -19.69 15.99 15.90
C ASN A 1 -20.63 14.80 15.95
N ASP A 2 -21.33 14.49 14.85
CA ASP A 2 -22.17 13.29 14.79
C ASP A 2 -21.33 12.05 15.11
N ASP A 3 -21.92 11.06 15.77
CA ASP A 3 -21.25 9.79 16.01
C ASP A 3 -21.13 9.02 14.69
N MET A 4 -19.93 8.81 14.23
CA MET A 4 -19.66 8.13 12.97
C MET A 4 -18.36 7.33 13.00
N PRO A 5 -18.20 6.32 12.15
CA PRO A 5 -16.96 5.54 12.08
C PRO A 5 -15.76 6.42 11.69
N PHE A 6 -14.57 5.97 12.08
CA PHE A 6 -13.25 6.54 11.74
C PHE A 6 -12.86 7.84 12.46
N LEU A 7 -13.68 8.39 13.36
CA LEU A 7 -13.38 9.65 14.06
C LEU A 7 -12.03 9.60 14.79
N VAL A 8 -11.89 8.65 15.72
CA VAL A 8 -10.69 8.50 16.53
C VAL A 8 -9.47 8.18 15.67
N ASP A 9 -9.62 7.24 14.76
CA ASP A 9 -8.53 6.82 13.86
C ASP A 9 -8.00 7.99 13.05
N SER A 10 -8.91 8.78 12.44
CA SER A 10 -8.54 9.90 11.56
C SER A 10 -7.85 11.03 12.31
N LEU A 11 -8.31 11.35 13.53
CA LEU A 11 -7.64 12.34 14.37
C LEU A 11 -6.27 11.85 14.86
N THR A 12 -6.16 10.58 15.22
CA THR A 12 -4.88 9.98 15.61
C THR A 12 -3.87 10.01 14.42
N VAL A 13 -4.34 9.73 13.22
CA VAL A 13 -3.53 9.86 11.99
C VAL A 13 -3.04 11.30 11.80
N LEU A 14 -3.91 12.29 12.04
CA LEU A 14 -3.54 13.71 11.94
C LEU A 14 -2.46 14.09 12.98
N PHE A 15 -2.67 13.75 14.24
CA PHE A 15 -1.73 14.08 15.32
C PHE A 15 -0.36 13.44 15.06
N ASN A 16 -0.33 12.15 14.74
CA ASN A 16 0.92 11.45 14.39
C ASN A 16 1.64 12.08 13.19
N LYS A 17 0.89 12.52 12.16
CA LYS A 17 1.46 13.21 10.99
C LYS A 17 2.08 14.57 11.34
N ARG A 18 1.54 15.24 12.36
CA ARG A 18 2.07 16.52 12.89
C ARG A 18 3.19 16.31 13.90
N GLY A 19 3.54 15.06 14.25
CA GLY A 19 4.53 14.73 15.27
C GLY A 19 4.06 15.03 16.69
N LEU A 20 2.75 15.02 16.92
CA LEU A 20 2.13 15.25 18.22
C LEU A 20 1.82 13.91 18.89
N ASP A 21 2.43 13.65 20.02
CA ASP A 21 2.10 12.48 20.83
C ASP A 21 0.77 12.69 21.57
N VAL A 22 -0.11 11.68 21.51
CA VAL A 22 -1.42 11.72 22.17
C VAL A 22 -1.30 11.10 23.54
N HIS A 23 -1.29 11.92 24.61
CA HIS A 23 -1.19 11.46 26.00
C HIS A 23 -2.51 10.91 26.53
N ARG A 24 -3.61 11.51 26.11
CA ARG A 24 -4.97 11.09 26.50
C ARG A 24 -5.96 11.38 25.38
N LEU A 25 -6.84 10.42 25.11
CA LEU A 25 -7.97 10.61 24.23
C LEU A 25 -9.23 10.10 24.92
N LEU A 26 -10.22 10.97 25.08
CA LEU A 26 -11.54 10.64 25.61
C LEU A 26 -12.55 10.77 24.48
N HIS A 27 -13.39 9.76 24.31
CA HIS A 27 -14.39 9.73 23.22
C HIS A 27 -15.76 9.23 23.76
N PRO A 28 -16.42 10.00 24.63
CA PRO A 28 -17.78 9.67 25.01
C PRO A 28 -18.74 9.95 23.84
N VAL A 29 -19.68 9.02 23.65
CA VAL A 29 -20.83 9.21 22.77
C VAL A 29 -22.02 9.57 23.67
N ILE A 30 -22.64 10.69 23.38
CA ILE A 30 -23.80 11.20 24.12
C ILE A 30 -25.03 11.24 23.19
N THR A 31 -26.21 11.14 23.78
CA THR A 31 -27.47 11.33 23.09
C THR A 31 -28.06 12.67 23.49
N VAL A 32 -28.35 13.48 22.50
CA VAL A 32 -28.87 14.83 22.69
C VAL A 32 -30.12 15.04 21.86
N ASP A 33 -31.00 15.89 22.34
CA ASP A 33 -32.11 16.42 21.59
C ASP A 33 -31.65 17.64 20.78
N ARG A 34 -32.10 17.76 19.52
CA ARG A 34 -31.87 18.92 18.68
C ARG A 34 -33.16 19.42 18.09
N ASP A 35 -33.35 20.73 18.09
CA ASP A 35 -34.46 21.35 17.41
C ASP A 35 -34.27 21.38 15.88
N ASP A 36 -35.30 21.76 15.15
CA ASP A 36 -35.28 21.88 13.68
C ASP A 36 -34.21 22.86 13.15
N GLY A 37 -33.77 23.80 13.98
CA GLY A 37 -32.66 24.71 13.69
C GLY A 37 -31.28 24.13 13.99
N GLY A 38 -31.21 22.90 14.55
CA GLY A 38 -30.00 22.23 14.91
C GLY A 38 -29.42 22.67 16.27
N ALA A 39 -30.09 23.56 17.02
CA ALA A 39 -29.66 23.94 18.36
C ALA A 39 -29.84 22.77 19.34
N ARG A 40 -28.85 22.59 20.22
CA ARG A 40 -28.85 21.52 21.20
C ARG A 40 -29.79 21.86 22.37
N GLY A 41 -30.79 21.02 22.60
CA GLY A 41 -31.69 21.11 23.74
C GLY A 41 -31.03 20.56 25.02
N GLY A 42 -31.07 19.27 25.25
CA GLY A 42 -30.53 18.61 26.42
C GLY A 42 -30.04 17.20 26.12
N PHE A 43 -29.59 16.52 27.18
CA PHE A 43 -29.35 15.07 27.11
C PHE A 43 -30.69 14.36 27.10
N CYS A 44 -30.83 13.33 26.31
CA CYS A 44 -32.04 12.51 26.24
C CYS A 44 -31.70 11.04 26.15
N GLU A 45 -32.71 10.19 26.36
CA GLU A 45 -32.53 8.74 26.20
C GLU A 45 -32.32 8.39 24.71
N PRO A 46 -31.59 7.30 24.42
CA PRO A 46 -31.26 6.92 23.02
C PRO A 46 -32.50 6.67 22.14
N ASP A 47 -33.62 6.30 22.74
CA ASP A 47 -34.87 5.98 22.05
C ASP A 47 -35.85 7.15 21.99
N ALA A 48 -35.46 8.33 22.47
CA ALA A 48 -36.32 9.53 22.45
C ALA A 48 -36.51 10.02 21.02
N ASP A 49 -37.70 10.58 20.75
CA ASP A 49 -38.01 11.17 19.45
C ASP A 49 -37.09 12.39 19.20
N GLY A 50 -36.45 12.47 18.04
CA GLY A 50 -35.45 13.52 17.75
C GLY A 50 -34.06 13.31 18.36
N ALA A 51 -33.79 12.18 19.02
CA ALA A 51 -32.52 11.87 19.63
C ALA A 51 -31.39 11.73 18.58
N VAL A 52 -30.32 12.48 18.77
CA VAL A 52 -29.12 12.46 17.92
C VAL A 52 -27.93 11.99 18.74
N ARG A 53 -27.19 11.01 18.23
CA ARG A 53 -25.93 10.56 18.83
C ARG A 53 -24.78 11.46 18.42
N GLU A 54 -24.09 11.99 19.39
CA GLU A 54 -22.95 12.88 19.18
C GLU A 54 -21.69 12.34 19.86
N SER A 55 -20.59 12.42 19.15
CA SER A 55 -19.26 12.14 19.65
C SER A 55 -18.59 13.41 20.17
N LEU A 56 -18.24 13.42 21.45
CA LEU A 56 -17.35 14.40 22.02
C LEU A 56 -15.95 13.82 22.08
N ILE A 57 -14.97 14.52 21.49
CA ILE A 57 -13.59 14.07 21.50
C ILE A 57 -12.75 15.10 22.23
N HIS A 58 -12.07 14.64 23.29
CA HIS A 58 -11.04 15.41 23.98
C HIS A 58 -9.71 14.70 23.80
N ALA A 59 -8.76 15.38 23.16
CA ALA A 59 -7.39 14.87 22.96
C ALA A 59 -6.41 15.79 23.70
N GLN A 60 -5.61 15.22 24.56
CA GLN A 60 -4.46 15.87 25.17
C GLN A 60 -3.22 15.44 24.39
N VAL A 61 -2.57 16.40 23.74
CA VAL A 61 -1.39 16.20 22.92
C VAL A 61 -0.21 17.01 23.47
N ASP A 62 0.98 16.82 22.89
CA ASP A 62 2.13 17.67 23.17
C ASP A 62 1.83 19.15 22.96
N GLU A 63 2.63 19.99 23.58
CA GLU A 63 2.56 21.43 23.36
C GLU A 63 2.78 21.75 21.86
N PHE A 64 1.78 22.39 21.29
CA PHE A 64 1.75 22.76 19.89
C PHE A 64 1.70 24.29 19.78
N GLY A 65 2.37 24.85 18.78
CA GLY A 65 2.54 26.28 18.61
C GLY A 65 1.29 27.15 18.81
N GLU A 66 1.44 28.44 18.79
CA GLU A 66 0.39 29.42 19.01
C GLU A 66 -0.08 30.07 17.69
N GLY A 67 -1.22 30.76 17.72
CA GLY A 67 -1.73 31.58 16.62
C GLY A 67 -1.97 30.76 15.34
N ALA A 68 -1.33 31.13 14.25
CA ALA A 68 -1.53 30.53 12.92
C ALA A 68 -1.33 29.02 12.85
N ALA A 69 -0.51 28.44 13.75
CA ALA A 69 -0.32 26.99 13.80
C ALA A 69 -1.56 26.27 14.37
N LEU A 70 -2.24 26.86 15.37
CA LEU A 70 -3.48 26.35 15.91
C LEU A 70 -4.63 26.50 14.91
N GLU A 71 -4.72 27.64 14.22
CA GLU A 71 -5.71 27.87 13.16
C GLU A 71 -5.58 26.84 12.04
N ASP A 72 -4.35 26.56 11.56
CA ASP A 72 -4.10 25.53 10.53
C ASP A 72 -4.46 24.12 11.04
N LEU A 73 -4.23 23.82 12.32
CA LEU A 73 -4.64 22.54 12.90
C LEU A 73 -6.17 22.42 12.96
N GLU A 74 -6.87 23.48 13.40
CA GLU A 74 -8.33 23.54 13.44
C GLU A 74 -8.93 23.37 12.05
N ASP A 75 -8.46 24.12 11.06
CA ASP A 75 -8.88 24.01 9.65
C ASP A 75 -8.67 22.58 9.11
N THR A 76 -7.53 21.97 9.42
CA THR A 76 -7.24 20.61 9.03
C THR A 76 -8.21 19.60 9.67
N ILE A 77 -8.54 19.76 10.96
CA ILE A 77 -9.53 18.93 11.65
C ILE A 77 -10.89 19.07 10.98
N VAL A 78 -11.33 20.29 10.74
CA VAL A 78 -12.62 20.58 10.07
C VAL A 78 -12.69 19.94 8.68
N GLN A 79 -11.63 20.04 7.89
CA GLN A 79 -11.54 19.40 6.57
C GLN A 79 -11.61 17.86 6.67
N ILE A 80 -10.92 17.25 7.61
CA ILE A 80 -10.96 15.79 7.81
C ILE A 80 -12.36 15.35 8.23
N LEU A 81 -12.98 16.02 9.21
CA LEU A 81 -14.33 15.71 9.67
C LEU A 81 -15.37 15.88 8.57
N SER A 82 -15.27 16.94 7.77
CA SER A 82 -16.15 17.19 6.62
C SER A 82 -16.00 16.10 5.54
N GLY A 83 -14.76 15.76 5.19
CA GLY A 83 -14.48 14.69 4.22
C GLY A 83 -14.97 13.33 4.69
N MET A 84 -14.80 13.03 5.98
CA MET A 84 -15.27 11.79 6.58
C MET A 84 -16.80 11.72 6.59
N ARG A 85 -17.49 12.81 6.96
CA ARG A 85 -18.96 12.88 6.90
C ARG A 85 -19.47 12.65 5.49
N ALA A 86 -18.82 13.26 4.48
CA ALA A 86 -19.16 13.02 3.08
C ALA A 86 -19.00 11.53 2.70
N ALA A 87 -17.88 10.90 3.09
CA ALA A 87 -17.63 9.49 2.80
C ALA A 87 -18.67 8.56 3.46
N VAL A 88 -19.00 8.82 4.73
CA VAL A 88 -19.97 8.02 5.50
C VAL A 88 -21.39 8.19 4.95
N ASN A 89 -21.82 9.42 4.66
CA ASN A 89 -23.15 9.68 4.13
C ASN A 89 -23.35 9.08 2.73
N ASP A 90 -22.29 9.07 1.93
CA ASP A 90 -22.33 8.56 0.56
C ASP A 90 -21.98 7.06 0.45
N TRP A 91 -21.72 6.38 1.56
CA TRP A 91 -21.35 4.96 1.52
C TRP A 91 -22.39 4.09 0.77
N LYS A 92 -23.66 4.19 1.14
CA LYS A 92 -24.74 3.45 0.43
C LYS A 92 -24.85 3.85 -1.04
N PRO A 93 -24.92 5.16 -1.42
CA PRO A 93 -24.85 5.59 -2.81
C PRO A 93 -23.64 5.03 -3.59
N MET A 94 -22.45 4.97 -2.98
CA MET A 94 -21.26 4.39 -3.63
C MET A 94 -21.43 2.89 -3.88
N LEU A 95 -21.96 2.12 -2.92
CA LEU A 95 -22.27 0.70 -3.11
C LEU A 95 -23.30 0.45 -4.21
N ASP A 96 -24.36 1.27 -4.24
CA ASP A 96 -25.40 1.16 -5.29
C ASP A 96 -24.82 1.50 -6.68
N LYS A 97 -23.91 2.48 -6.74
CA LYS A 97 -23.18 2.80 -7.96
C LYS A 97 -22.32 1.62 -8.41
N LEU A 98 -21.57 0.99 -7.48
CA LEU A 98 -20.75 -0.20 -7.78
C LEU A 98 -21.61 -1.33 -8.35
N LYS A 99 -22.74 -1.65 -7.72
CA LYS A 99 -23.67 -2.69 -8.22
C LYS A 99 -24.15 -2.41 -9.64
N LYS A 100 -24.51 -1.15 -9.95
CA LYS A 100 -24.90 -0.74 -11.30
C LYS A 100 -23.76 -0.89 -12.31
N VAL A 101 -22.56 -0.49 -11.92
CA VAL A 101 -21.35 -0.63 -12.74
C VAL A 101 -21.02 -2.10 -12.99
N THR A 102 -21.10 -2.96 -11.97
CA THR A 102 -20.90 -4.40 -12.08
C THR A 102 -21.90 -5.06 -13.04
N ALA A 103 -23.18 -4.68 -12.93
CA ALA A 103 -24.22 -5.15 -13.84
C ALA A 103 -23.95 -4.73 -15.30
N ALA A 104 -23.48 -3.48 -15.52
CA ALA A 104 -23.10 -2.99 -16.84
C ALA A 104 -21.91 -3.78 -17.42
N VAL A 105 -20.87 -4.05 -16.61
CA VAL A 105 -19.74 -4.90 -17.01
C VAL A 105 -20.22 -6.28 -17.46
N ARG A 106 -21.12 -6.92 -16.69
CA ARG A 106 -21.68 -8.23 -17.07
C ARG A 106 -22.49 -8.19 -18.36
N THR A 107 -23.16 -7.07 -18.65
CA THR A 107 -23.96 -6.93 -19.86
C THR A 107 -23.12 -6.87 -21.13
N VAL A 108 -21.95 -6.21 -21.07
CA VAL A 108 -21.04 -6.05 -22.23
C VAL A 108 -19.97 -7.14 -22.29
N ALA A 109 -19.90 -8.01 -21.29
CA ALA A 109 -18.92 -9.09 -21.22
C ALA A 109 -19.07 -10.04 -22.43
N PRO A 110 -17.96 -10.44 -23.07
CA PRO A 110 -17.98 -11.46 -24.11
C PRO A 110 -18.52 -12.79 -23.53
N LYS A 111 -19.35 -13.49 -24.31
CA LYS A 111 -19.95 -14.77 -23.86
C LYS A 111 -18.86 -15.80 -23.56
N GLY A 112 -18.87 -16.36 -22.36
CA GLY A 112 -17.94 -17.39 -21.93
C GLY A 112 -16.53 -16.90 -21.60
N ASP A 113 -16.32 -15.61 -21.49
CA ASP A 113 -15.03 -15.05 -21.05
C ASP A 113 -14.91 -15.13 -19.52
N GLU A 114 -14.11 -16.09 -19.06
CA GLU A 114 -13.87 -16.33 -17.63
C GLU A 114 -13.14 -15.16 -16.96
N ALA A 115 -12.29 -14.41 -17.68
CA ALA A 115 -11.57 -13.28 -17.12
C ALA A 115 -12.53 -12.14 -16.75
N TRP A 116 -13.49 -11.83 -17.63
CA TRP A 116 -14.52 -10.86 -17.35
C TRP A 116 -15.47 -11.28 -16.22
N ALA A 117 -15.77 -12.58 -16.13
CA ALA A 117 -16.55 -13.11 -15.02
C ALA A 117 -15.83 -12.93 -13.67
N GLU A 118 -14.52 -13.23 -13.62
CA GLU A 118 -13.67 -13.01 -12.44
C GLU A 118 -13.61 -11.51 -12.05
N GLU A 119 -13.53 -10.60 -13.03
CA GLU A 119 -13.49 -9.18 -12.76
C GLU A 119 -14.83 -8.64 -12.22
N ALA A 120 -15.94 -9.13 -12.74
CA ALA A 120 -17.26 -8.80 -12.20
C ALA A 120 -17.46 -9.38 -10.78
N GLU A 121 -16.98 -10.60 -10.51
CA GLU A 121 -17.01 -11.22 -9.19
C GLU A 121 -16.14 -10.44 -8.19
N PHE A 122 -14.98 -9.92 -8.63
CA PHE A 122 -14.15 -9.06 -7.81
C PHE A 122 -14.86 -7.77 -7.40
N LEU A 123 -15.62 -7.14 -8.30
CA LEU A 123 -16.42 -5.96 -7.96
C LEU A 123 -17.50 -6.28 -6.91
N ASP A 124 -18.16 -7.44 -7.00
CA ASP A 124 -19.08 -7.89 -5.95
C ASP A 124 -18.37 -8.16 -4.64
N TRP A 125 -17.20 -8.83 -4.69
CA TRP A 125 -16.37 -9.10 -3.52
C TRP A 125 -15.95 -7.80 -2.80
N LEU A 126 -15.67 -6.72 -3.52
CA LEU A 126 -15.39 -5.41 -2.90
C LEU A 126 -16.58 -4.89 -2.08
N ALA A 127 -17.81 -5.17 -2.53
CA ALA A 127 -19.02 -4.75 -1.83
C ALA A 127 -19.32 -5.55 -0.56
N GLU A 128 -18.67 -6.69 -0.34
CA GLU A 128 -18.82 -7.61 0.79
C GLU A 128 -17.81 -7.29 1.91
N ASP A 129 -17.74 -6.03 2.34
CA ASP A 129 -16.86 -5.54 3.42
C ASP A 129 -15.34 -5.75 3.17
N HIS A 130 -14.92 -5.94 1.93
CA HIS A 130 -13.51 -6.08 1.58
C HIS A 130 -12.84 -4.75 1.17
N PHE A 131 -13.66 -3.71 0.97
CA PHE A 131 -13.18 -2.39 0.59
C PHE A 131 -13.93 -1.27 1.32
N THR A 132 -13.20 -0.37 1.97
CA THR A 132 -13.76 0.83 2.59
C THR A 132 -13.84 1.92 1.53
N PHE A 133 -15.05 2.15 1.01
CA PHE A 133 -15.31 3.18 0.00
C PHE A 133 -15.21 4.56 0.63
N LEU A 134 -14.36 5.43 0.09
CA LEU A 134 -14.15 6.79 0.58
C LEU A 134 -14.51 7.86 -0.47
N GLY A 135 -14.63 7.49 -1.74
CA GLY A 135 -15.07 8.39 -2.79
C GLY A 135 -15.31 7.69 -4.12
N TYR A 136 -16.09 8.33 -4.96
CA TYR A 136 -16.41 7.92 -6.32
C TYR A 136 -16.42 9.12 -7.24
N ARG A 137 -15.95 8.90 -8.48
CA ARG A 137 -16.05 9.91 -9.56
C ARG A 137 -16.23 9.23 -10.91
N GLU A 138 -16.97 9.88 -11.77
CA GLU A 138 -17.21 9.46 -13.14
C GLU A 138 -16.44 10.36 -14.11
N TYR A 139 -15.81 9.74 -15.09
CA TYR A 139 -15.12 10.40 -16.19
C TYR A 139 -15.79 10.02 -17.50
N ALA A 140 -15.95 10.99 -18.41
CA ALA A 140 -16.52 10.80 -19.74
C ALA A 140 -15.61 11.38 -20.82
N GLY A 141 -16.00 11.20 -22.09
CA GLY A 141 -15.30 11.76 -23.24
C GLY A 141 -14.02 11.03 -23.64
N TRP A 142 -13.87 9.75 -23.24
CA TRP A 142 -12.75 8.92 -23.62
C TRP A 142 -12.81 8.47 -25.08
N PRO A 143 -11.66 8.24 -25.76
CA PRO A 143 -10.28 8.50 -25.30
C PRO A 143 -9.83 9.97 -25.42
N HIS A 144 -10.49 10.78 -26.21
CA HIS A 144 -10.05 12.15 -26.53
C HIS A 144 -11.06 13.17 -26.03
N GLY A 145 -10.73 13.91 -24.98
CA GLY A 145 -11.62 14.88 -24.33
C GLY A 145 -12.09 14.45 -22.94
N ALA A 146 -11.28 13.65 -22.25
CA ALA A 146 -11.56 13.18 -20.90
C ALA A 146 -11.88 14.34 -19.95
N HIS A 147 -13.05 14.29 -19.33
CA HIS A 147 -13.53 15.28 -18.37
C HIS A 147 -14.27 14.59 -17.21
N VAL A 148 -14.34 15.28 -16.08
CA VAL A 148 -15.14 14.85 -14.94
C VAL A 148 -16.61 15.11 -15.24
N VAL A 149 -17.47 14.14 -14.98
CA VAL A 149 -18.92 14.36 -15.05
C VAL A 149 -19.32 15.18 -13.83
N GLU A 150 -19.86 16.37 -14.07
CA GLU A 150 -20.30 17.29 -13.01
C GLU A 150 -21.38 16.62 -12.13
N ASP A 151 -21.40 16.95 -10.85
CA ASP A 151 -22.32 16.47 -9.83
C ASP A 151 -22.43 14.94 -9.65
N ALA A 152 -21.58 14.16 -10.33
CA ALA A 152 -21.55 12.71 -10.20
C ALA A 152 -20.60 12.24 -9.09
N GLY A 153 -19.87 13.13 -8.44
CA GLY A 153 -18.90 12.82 -7.38
C GLY A 153 -19.58 12.43 -6.06
N LEU A 154 -19.05 11.41 -5.36
CA LEU A 154 -19.49 10.97 -4.04
C LEU A 154 -18.33 10.92 -3.05
N GLY A 155 -18.63 11.04 -1.77
CA GLY A 155 -17.67 11.03 -0.69
C GLY A 155 -16.61 12.11 -0.84
N LEU A 156 -15.34 11.77 -0.63
CA LEU A 156 -14.21 12.69 -0.80
C LEU A 156 -14.11 13.29 -2.21
N MET A 157 -14.62 12.60 -3.22
CA MET A 157 -14.55 13.03 -4.61
C MET A 157 -15.74 13.91 -5.03
N ARG A 158 -16.59 14.37 -4.09
CA ARG A 158 -17.55 15.45 -4.34
C ARG A 158 -16.85 16.77 -4.68
N SER A 159 -15.74 17.05 -3.97
CA SER A 159 -14.95 18.24 -4.26
C SER A 159 -14.17 18.05 -5.58
N PRO A 160 -14.31 18.93 -6.56
CA PRO A 160 -13.56 18.86 -7.82
C PRO A 160 -12.04 18.95 -7.60
N ASP A 161 -11.60 19.65 -6.55
CA ASP A 161 -10.19 19.82 -6.20
C ASP A 161 -9.56 18.58 -5.54
N PHE A 162 -10.37 17.60 -5.14
CA PHE A 162 -9.87 16.37 -4.58
C PHE A 162 -9.30 15.47 -5.67
N THR A 163 -7.98 15.40 -5.74
CA THR A 163 -7.25 14.58 -6.71
C THR A 163 -6.43 13.50 -6.00
N VAL A 164 -6.41 12.30 -6.56
CA VAL A 164 -5.69 11.13 -6.02
C VAL A 164 -4.49 10.71 -6.85
N LEU A 165 -4.48 11.08 -8.13
CA LEU A 165 -3.35 10.87 -9.04
C LEU A 165 -2.76 12.24 -9.39
N ARG A 166 -1.48 12.43 -9.04
CA ARG A 166 -0.72 13.62 -9.41
C ARG A 166 0.52 13.19 -10.16
N ASP A 167 0.95 14.00 -11.11
CA ASP A 167 2.25 13.83 -11.75
C ASP A 167 3.39 14.16 -10.76
N HIS A 168 4.63 13.97 -11.20
CA HIS A 168 5.82 14.28 -10.42
C HIS A 168 5.97 15.76 -10.04
N LYS A 169 5.20 16.67 -10.69
CA LYS A 169 5.11 18.10 -10.38
C LYS A 169 3.93 18.44 -9.46
N GLY A 170 3.21 17.43 -8.98
CA GLY A 170 2.04 17.59 -8.12
C GLY A 170 0.78 18.08 -8.86
N LYS A 171 0.80 18.14 -10.19
CA LYS A 171 -0.37 18.50 -11.00
C LYS A 171 -1.23 17.26 -11.27
N PHE A 172 -2.50 17.46 -11.57
CA PHE A 172 -3.38 16.40 -12.03
C PHE A 172 -2.78 15.76 -13.30
N ALA A 173 -2.68 14.44 -13.29
CA ALA A 173 -2.22 13.71 -14.47
C ALA A 173 -3.31 13.84 -15.55
N HIS A 174 -3.03 14.66 -16.56
CA HIS A 174 -3.79 14.66 -17.80
C HIS A 174 -3.65 13.29 -18.47
N TRP A 175 -4.28 13.09 -19.62
CA TRP A 175 -4.21 11.86 -20.40
C TRP A 175 -2.75 11.36 -20.54
N THR A 176 -2.51 10.09 -20.21
CA THR A 176 -1.18 9.48 -20.21
C THR A 176 -1.15 8.25 -21.14
N PRO A 177 0.02 7.81 -21.63
CA PRO A 177 0.14 6.58 -22.43
C PRO A 177 -0.44 5.35 -21.73
N GLU A 178 -0.39 5.29 -20.40
CA GLU A 178 -0.96 4.20 -19.60
C GLU A 178 -2.50 4.23 -19.63
N MET A 179 -3.10 5.40 -19.81
CA MET A 179 -4.54 5.52 -20.03
C MET A 179 -4.92 5.02 -21.43
N ASP A 180 -4.12 5.32 -22.44
CA ASP A 180 -4.29 4.75 -23.80
C ASP A 180 -4.19 3.22 -23.74
N ALA A 181 -3.17 2.70 -23.07
CA ALA A 181 -2.99 1.28 -22.89
C ALA A 181 -4.19 0.63 -22.16
N PHE A 182 -4.73 1.28 -21.13
CA PHE A 182 -5.92 0.77 -20.46
C PHE A 182 -7.18 0.81 -21.35
N VAL A 183 -7.35 1.82 -22.18
CA VAL A 183 -8.47 1.85 -23.14
C VAL A 183 -8.37 0.72 -24.16
N ALA A 184 -7.15 0.43 -24.62
CA ALA A 184 -6.87 -0.62 -25.61
C ALA A 184 -6.90 -2.05 -24.99
N ASP A 185 -6.73 -2.18 -23.68
CA ASP A 185 -6.80 -3.46 -22.97
C ASP A 185 -8.20 -4.06 -23.09
N THR A 186 -8.31 -5.38 -23.11
CA THR A 186 -9.60 -6.09 -23.07
C THR A 186 -10.21 -6.07 -21.67
N SER A 187 -9.43 -5.96 -20.61
CA SER A 187 -9.90 -5.91 -19.23
C SER A 187 -10.78 -4.67 -18.96
N PRO A 188 -11.99 -4.82 -18.41
CA PRO A 188 -12.81 -3.70 -17.97
C PRO A 188 -12.31 -3.02 -16.70
N LEU A 189 -11.37 -3.64 -15.98
CA LEU A 189 -10.96 -3.25 -14.63
C LEU A 189 -9.48 -2.91 -14.56
N ARG A 190 -9.15 -1.92 -13.73
CA ARG A 190 -7.78 -1.68 -13.27
C ARG A 190 -7.74 -1.36 -11.77
N ILE A 191 -6.70 -1.86 -11.12
CA ILE A 191 -6.44 -1.62 -9.69
C ILE A 191 -5.12 -0.87 -9.58
N LEU A 192 -5.15 0.27 -8.92
CA LEU A 192 -4.00 1.17 -8.80
C LEU A 192 -3.82 1.62 -7.36
N LYS A 193 -2.58 1.95 -6.99
CA LYS A 193 -2.29 2.69 -5.77
C LYS A 193 -2.16 4.17 -6.09
N ALA A 194 -2.83 5.04 -5.35
CA ALA A 194 -2.67 6.48 -5.47
C ALA A 194 -1.33 6.95 -4.90
N ASN A 195 -0.87 8.11 -5.31
CA ASN A 195 0.27 8.77 -4.66
C ASN A 195 -0.14 9.73 -3.53
N ARG A 196 -1.42 9.77 -3.19
CA ARG A 196 -1.99 10.47 -2.05
C ARG A 196 -2.34 9.49 -0.95
N LYS A 197 -1.93 9.79 0.29
CA LYS A 197 -2.33 9.03 1.48
C LYS A 197 -3.70 9.48 1.96
N SER A 198 -4.48 8.53 2.47
CA SER A 198 -5.73 8.83 3.17
C SER A 198 -5.45 9.57 4.48
N THR A 199 -6.32 10.51 4.80
CA THR A 199 -6.42 11.17 6.09
C THR A 199 -7.57 10.60 6.93
N ILE A 200 -8.32 9.65 6.36
CA ILE A 200 -9.46 8.98 7.00
C ILE A 200 -9.08 7.53 7.28
N HIS A 201 -9.38 7.05 8.47
CA HIS A 201 -9.16 5.70 8.98
C HIS A 201 -7.68 5.35 9.12
N ARG A 202 -6.89 5.25 8.04
CA ARG A 202 -5.47 4.84 8.08
C ARG A 202 -4.61 5.72 7.17
N ALA A 203 -3.39 6.05 7.62
CA ALA A 203 -2.41 6.83 6.86
C ALA A 203 -1.71 6.00 5.77
N THR A 204 -2.49 5.35 4.90
CA THR A 204 -1.98 4.58 3.76
C THR A 204 -2.42 5.20 2.44
N HIS A 205 -1.71 4.88 1.35
CA HIS A 205 -2.09 5.37 0.03
C HIS A 205 -3.45 4.80 -0.37
N PHE A 206 -4.31 5.64 -0.97
CA PHE A 206 -5.59 5.17 -1.50
C PHE A 206 -5.40 4.07 -2.53
N ASP A 207 -6.32 3.12 -2.52
CA ASP A 207 -6.54 2.20 -3.62
C ASP A 207 -7.57 2.82 -4.58
N ILE A 208 -7.31 2.68 -5.87
CA ILE A 208 -8.17 3.15 -6.94
C ILE A 208 -8.65 1.95 -7.74
N ILE A 209 -9.95 1.77 -7.77
CA ILE A 209 -10.63 0.78 -8.61
C ILE A 209 -11.24 1.52 -9.79
N GLY A 210 -10.59 1.42 -10.94
CA GLY A 210 -11.07 2.01 -12.19
C GLY A 210 -11.82 0.99 -13.02
N VAL A 211 -13.06 1.28 -13.40
CA VAL A 211 -13.90 0.41 -14.24
C VAL A 211 -14.27 1.17 -15.51
N LYS A 212 -14.06 0.58 -16.67
CA LYS A 212 -14.44 1.18 -17.95
C LYS A 212 -15.94 1.42 -18.02
N LYS A 213 -16.30 2.54 -18.63
CA LYS A 213 -17.68 2.86 -18.99
C LYS A 213 -17.86 2.61 -20.48
N TYR A 214 -18.90 1.88 -20.83
CA TYR A 214 -19.22 1.50 -22.20
C TYR A 214 -20.50 2.20 -22.67
N ASP A 215 -20.58 2.49 -23.97
CA ASP A 215 -21.83 2.87 -24.63
C ASP A 215 -22.66 1.63 -25.02
N ALA A 216 -23.77 1.85 -25.70
CA ALA A 216 -24.67 0.78 -26.14
C ALA A 216 -24.04 -0.15 -27.18
N GLU A 217 -23.02 0.32 -27.89
CA GLU A 217 -22.27 -0.42 -28.91
C GLU A 217 -21.07 -1.16 -28.32
N GLY A 218 -20.82 -1.05 -27.00
CA GLY A 218 -19.71 -1.69 -26.29
C GLY A 218 -18.37 -0.97 -26.41
N LYS A 219 -18.37 0.28 -26.92
CA LYS A 219 -17.17 1.11 -27.00
C LYS A 219 -16.89 1.78 -25.66
N VAL A 220 -15.60 1.88 -25.31
CA VAL A 220 -15.18 2.59 -24.11
C VAL A 220 -15.35 4.10 -24.28
N VAL A 221 -16.20 4.72 -23.46
CA VAL A 221 -16.54 6.15 -23.50
C VAL A 221 -16.14 6.91 -22.22
N GLY A 222 -15.61 6.20 -21.23
CA GLY A 222 -15.22 6.80 -19.97
C GLY A 222 -14.77 5.79 -18.94
N GLN A 223 -14.80 6.22 -17.67
CA GLN A 223 -14.42 5.40 -16.53
C GLN A 223 -15.22 5.76 -15.28
N HIS A 224 -15.56 4.76 -14.50
CA HIS A 224 -15.97 4.88 -13.12
C HIS A 224 -14.73 4.68 -12.23
N ALA A 225 -14.44 5.59 -11.32
CA ALA A 225 -13.32 5.50 -10.40
C ALA A 225 -13.82 5.50 -8.95
N PHE A 226 -13.59 4.39 -8.25
CA PHE A 226 -13.83 4.27 -6.81
C PHE A 226 -12.50 4.41 -6.10
N ILE A 227 -12.45 5.18 -5.02
CA ILE A 227 -11.29 5.29 -4.16
C ILE A 227 -11.62 4.81 -2.76
N GLY A 228 -10.65 4.20 -2.10
CA GLY A 228 -10.82 3.71 -0.74
C GLY A 228 -9.61 2.96 -0.24
N LEU A 229 -9.85 2.03 0.67
CA LEU A 229 -8.80 1.21 1.28
C LEU A 229 -9.29 -0.24 1.36
N PHE A 230 -8.47 -1.20 0.98
CA PHE A 230 -8.78 -2.60 1.29
C PHE A 230 -8.88 -2.79 2.80
N THR A 231 -9.88 -3.53 3.26
CA THR A 231 -10.10 -3.78 4.69
C THR A 231 -9.11 -4.78 5.25
N SER A 232 -9.00 -4.88 6.58
CA SER A 232 -8.22 -5.94 7.22
C SER A 232 -8.73 -7.33 6.84
N ALA A 233 -10.04 -7.48 6.61
CA ALA A 233 -10.62 -8.73 6.12
C ALA A 233 -10.04 -9.12 4.75
N ALA A 234 -9.87 -8.16 3.82
CA ALA A 234 -9.24 -8.39 2.53
C ALA A 234 -7.77 -8.83 2.67
N TYR A 235 -6.99 -8.13 3.51
CA TYR A 235 -5.58 -8.47 3.71
C TYR A 235 -5.33 -9.82 4.40
N ASN A 236 -6.32 -10.32 5.15
CA ASN A 236 -6.24 -11.60 5.85
C ASN A 236 -6.79 -12.78 5.03
N ARG A 237 -7.30 -12.54 3.82
CA ARG A 237 -7.77 -13.60 2.93
C ARG A 237 -6.61 -14.20 2.14
N SER A 238 -6.66 -15.53 1.95
CA SER A 238 -5.74 -16.18 1.01
C SER A 238 -5.99 -15.67 -0.42
N PRO A 239 -4.95 -15.29 -1.17
CA PRO A 239 -5.08 -14.91 -2.59
C PRO A 239 -5.78 -15.97 -3.44
N THR A 240 -5.74 -17.24 -3.03
CA THR A 240 -6.42 -18.34 -3.71
C THR A 240 -7.96 -18.28 -3.61
N SER A 241 -8.47 -17.44 -2.68
CA SER A 241 -9.92 -17.22 -2.49
C SER A 241 -10.42 -15.88 -2.99
N ILE A 242 -9.50 -14.97 -3.38
CA ILE A 242 -9.86 -13.63 -3.86
C ILE A 242 -10.06 -13.68 -5.38
N PRO A 243 -11.22 -13.25 -5.92
CA PRO A 243 -11.41 -13.14 -7.36
C PRO A 243 -10.30 -12.33 -8.02
N LEU A 244 -9.93 -12.61 -9.26
CA LEU A 244 -8.74 -12.17 -9.98
C LEU A 244 -7.44 -12.81 -9.49
N LEU A 245 -7.17 -12.80 -8.18
CA LEU A 245 -5.92 -13.32 -7.64
C LEU A 245 -5.89 -14.85 -7.68
N ARG A 246 -7.00 -15.53 -7.42
CA ARG A 246 -7.08 -16.99 -7.52
C ARG A 246 -6.70 -17.51 -8.91
N GLY A 247 -7.16 -16.84 -9.98
CA GLY A 247 -6.78 -17.15 -11.35
C GLY A 247 -5.31 -16.89 -11.63
N LYS A 248 -4.78 -15.77 -11.14
CA LYS A 248 -3.37 -15.40 -11.27
C LYS A 248 -2.46 -16.41 -10.52
N VAL A 249 -2.77 -16.76 -9.29
CA VAL A 249 -2.04 -17.76 -8.50
C VAL A 249 -2.06 -19.13 -9.21
N ARG A 250 -3.23 -19.55 -9.72
CA ARG A 250 -3.36 -20.81 -10.48
C ARG A 250 -2.42 -20.83 -11.68
N ARG A 251 -2.43 -19.79 -12.53
CA ARG A 251 -1.55 -19.71 -13.72
C ARG A 251 -0.06 -19.73 -13.35
N ILE A 252 0.33 -19.07 -12.27
CA ILE A 252 1.72 -19.07 -11.78
C ILE A 252 2.13 -20.48 -11.32
N VAL A 253 1.28 -21.17 -10.56
CA VAL A 253 1.55 -22.55 -10.07
C VAL A 253 1.59 -23.54 -11.23
N GLU A 254 0.66 -23.46 -12.18
CA GLU A 254 0.66 -24.29 -13.40
C GLU A 254 1.93 -24.09 -14.23
N ARG A 255 2.36 -22.84 -14.42
CA ARG A 255 3.59 -22.50 -15.15
C ARG A 255 4.84 -23.04 -14.47
N ALA A 256 4.86 -23.11 -13.13
CA ALA A 256 5.98 -23.68 -12.39
C ALA A 256 6.15 -25.20 -12.61
N GLY A 257 5.09 -25.90 -13.02
CA GLY A 257 5.10 -27.32 -13.32
C GLY A 257 5.28 -28.22 -12.09
N PHE A 258 5.12 -27.69 -10.88
CA PHE A 258 5.18 -28.50 -9.66
C PHE A 258 3.86 -29.22 -9.42
N ALA A 259 3.94 -30.47 -8.98
CA ALA A 259 2.73 -31.16 -8.52
C ALA A 259 2.16 -30.39 -7.28
N PRO A 260 0.85 -30.04 -7.26
CA PRO A 260 0.28 -29.21 -6.20
C PRO A 260 0.47 -29.78 -4.78
N ALA A 261 0.51 -31.10 -4.64
CA ALA A 261 0.74 -31.78 -3.36
C ALA A 261 2.23 -31.93 -3.00
N SER A 262 3.16 -31.61 -3.90
CA SER A 262 4.60 -31.68 -3.64
C SER A 262 5.06 -30.63 -2.64
N HIS A 263 6.24 -30.84 -2.06
CA HIS A 263 6.86 -29.85 -1.18
C HIS A 263 7.04 -28.50 -1.86
N ASP A 264 7.58 -28.48 -3.08
CA ASP A 264 7.83 -27.27 -3.85
C ASP A 264 6.55 -26.58 -4.29
N GLY A 265 5.51 -27.34 -4.66
CA GLY A 265 4.20 -26.79 -4.99
C GLY A 265 3.55 -26.08 -3.81
N LYS A 266 3.58 -26.71 -2.63
CA LYS A 266 3.09 -26.08 -1.39
C LYS A 266 3.92 -24.86 -0.97
N ALA A 267 5.24 -24.96 -1.10
CA ALA A 267 6.14 -23.84 -0.79
C ALA A 267 5.90 -22.65 -1.73
N LEU A 268 5.67 -22.87 -3.04
CA LEU A 268 5.34 -21.81 -3.99
C LEU A 268 4.00 -21.14 -3.64
N ILE A 269 2.97 -21.93 -3.29
CA ILE A 269 1.68 -21.40 -2.84
C ILE A 269 1.88 -20.53 -1.60
N ASN A 270 2.64 -20.99 -0.60
CA ASN A 270 2.93 -20.23 0.61
C ASN A 270 3.68 -18.92 0.31
N VAL A 271 4.60 -18.91 -0.65
CA VAL A 271 5.26 -17.68 -1.10
C VAL A 271 4.23 -16.68 -1.63
N LEU A 272 3.29 -17.13 -2.48
CA LEU A 272 2.25 -16.28 -3.05
C LEU A 272 1.22 -15.82 -1.99
N GLU A 273 0.86 -16.66 -1.03
CA GLU A 273 -0.06 -16.32 0.06
C GLU A 273 0.52 -15.29 1.02
N THR A 274 1.83 -15.29 1.21
CA THR A 274 2.54 -14.31 2.05
C THR A 274 3.00 -13.07 1.28
N TYR A 275 2.79 -13.03 -0.04
CA TYR A 275 3.16 -11.87 -0.86
C TYR A 275 2.22 -10.68 -0.56
N PRO A 276 2.71 -9.42 -0.61
CA PRO A 276 1.84 -8.25 -0.41
C PRO A 276 0.70 -8.23 -1.42
N LEU A 277 -0.52 -8.09 -0.91
CA LEU A 277 -1.75 -8.09 -1.71
C LEU A 277 -1.72 -7.03 -2.83
N ASP A 278 -1.20 -5.84 -2.50
CA ASP A 278 -1.06 -4.74 -3.46
C ASP A 278 -0.16 -5.13 -4.66
N ASP A 279 0.92 -5.86 -4.42
CA ASP A 279 1.81 -6.31 -5.48
C ASP A 279 1.21 -7.47 -6.29
N LEU A 280 0.43 -8.34 -5.66
CA LEU A 280 -0.32 -9.39 -6.37
C LEU A 280 -1.33 -8.76 -7.35
N PHE A 281 -2.02 -7.69 -6.95
CA PHE A 281 -2.94 -6.99 -7.85
C PHE A 281 -2.22 -6.26 -8.99
N GLN A 282 -1.11 -5.61 -8.72
CA GLN A 282 -0.45 -4.72 -9.67
C GLN A 282 0.60 -5.41 -10.54
N GLY A 283 1.24 -6.48 -10.06
CA GLY A 283 2.24 -7.24 -10.79
C GLY A 283 1.67 -8.03 -11.96
N THR A 284 2.44 -8.16 -13.05
CA THR A 284 2.11 -9.09 -14.13
C THR A 284 2.38 -10.53 -13.70
N ASP A 285 1.76 -11.49 -14.40
CA ASP A 285 2.00 -12.92 -14.14
C ASP A 285 3.49 -13.28 -14.29
N ASP A 286 4.19 -12.68 -15.27
CA ASP A 286 5.63 -12.89 -15.47
C ASP A 286 6.47 -12.38 -14.29
N GLN A 287 6.23 -11.14 -13.87
CA GLN A 287 6.94 -10.56 -12.73
C GLN A 287 6.71 -11.35 -11.43
N LEU A 288 5.46 -11.73 -11.18
CA LEU A 288 5.11 -12.50 -9.99
C LEU A 288 5.70 -13.91 -10.04
N PHE A 289 5.71 -14.55 -11.20
CA PHE A 289 6.33 -15.85 -11.40
C PHE A 289 7.83 -15.80 -11.11
N GLU A 290 8.55 -14.87 -11.73
CA GLU A 290 9.99 -14.70 -11.54
C GLU A 290 10.34 -14.40 -10.07
N ASN A 291 9.59 -13.51 -9.45
CA ASN A 291 9.79 -13.16 -8.04
C ASN A 291 9.50 -14.35 -7.12
N ALA A 292 8.36 -15.03 -7.32
CA ALA A 292 7.98 -16.18 -6.49
C ALA A 292 8.97 -17.34 -6.62
N MET A 293 9.44 -17.65 -7.82
CA MET A 293 10.48 -18.65 -8.06
C MET A 293 11.81 -18.23 -7.43
N GLY A 294 12.17 -16.95 -7.53
CA GLY A 294 13.35 -16.40 -6.87
C GLY A 294 13.28 -16.52 -5.36
N VAL A 295 12.12 -16.22 -4.76
CA VAL A 295 11.91 -16.38 -3.30
C VAL A 295 11.94 -17.85 -2.89
N LEU A 296 11.34 -18.75 -3.68
CA LEU A 296 11.38 -20.19 -3.43
C LEU A 296 12.83 -20.71 -3.37
N GLN A 297 13.71 -20.24 -4.26
CA GLN A 297 15.12 -20.59 -4.24
C GLN A 297 15.85 -20.14 -2.95
N LEU A 298 15.38 -19.04 -2.32
CA LEU A 298 15.96 -18.54 -1.07
C LEU A 298 15.69 -19.46 0.12
N ALA A 299 14.62 -20.27 0.07
CA ALA A 299 14.37 -21.30 1.10
C ALA A 299 15.47 -22.37 1.11
N THR A 300 16.01 -22.73 -0.06
CA THR A 300 17.10 -23.73 -0.19
C THR A 300 18.48 -23.11 -0.04
N ARG A 301 18.68 -21.88 -0.53
CA ARG A 301 19.97 -21.15 -0.47
C ARG A 301 19.72 -19.74 0.07
N PRO A 302 19.65 -19.58 1.40
CA PRO A 302 19.44 -18.28 2.02
C PRO A 302 20.57 -17.30 1.65
N ARG A 303 20.19 -16.19 1.02
CA ARG A 303 21.10 -15.09 0.66
C ARG A 303 20.32 -13.79 0.56
N THR A 304 21.02 -12.68 0.60
CA THR A 304 20.42 -11.38 0.30
C THR A 304 19.95 -11.33 -1.16
N ARG A 305 18.71 -10.91 -1.36
CA ARG A 305 18.10 -10.70 -2.68
C ARG A 305 17.20 -9.49 -2.66
N VAL A 306 17.12 -8.85 -3.81
CA VAL A 306 16.23 -7.70 -4.04
C VAL A 306 15.39 -7.97 -5.28
N PHE A 307 14.08 -7.78 -5.14
CA PHE A 307 13.13 -7.81 -6.24
C PHE A 307 12.52 -6.43 -6.35
N ILE A 308 12.61 -5.82 -7.53
CA ILE A 308 12.15 -4.46 -7.79
C ILE A 308 11.06 -4.49 -8.86
N ARG A 309 9.93 -3.86 -8.56
CA ARG A 309 8.82 -3.69 -9.50
C ARG A 309 8.50 -2.20 -9.65
N PRO A 310 8.57 -1.66 -10.87
CA PRO A 310 8.13 -0.30 -11.13
C PRO A 310 6.61 -0.18 -11.02
N ASP A 311 6.13 0.96 -10.52
CA ASP A 311 4.74 1.36 -10.68
C ASP A 311 4.43 1.64 -12.17
N ARG A 312 3.24 1.28 -12.63
CA ARG A 312 2.82 1.50 -14.03
C ARG A 312 2.89 2.96 -14.47
N TYR A 313 2.77 3.90 -13.54
CA TYR A 313 2.83 5.34 -13.80
C TYR A 313 4.18 5.95 -13.41
N SER A 314 5.20 5.13 -13.19
CA SER A 314 6.56 5.56 -12.82
C SER A 314 6.59 6.55 -11.65
N ARG A 315 5.77 6.32 -10.61
CA ARG A 315 5.67 7.18 -9.44
C ARG A 315 6.45 6.64 -8.25
N PHE A 316 6.67 5.34 -8.23
CA PHE A 316 7.42 4.64 -7.17
C PHE A 316 7.95 3.30 -7.68
N GLN A 317 8.89 2.75 -6.90
CA GLN A 317 9.35 1.36 -7.03
C GLN A 317 8.93 0.57 -5.79
N SER A 318 8.36 -0.61 -6.00
CA SER A 318 8.11 -1.60 -4.95
C SER A 318 9.31 -2.52 -4.85
N CYS A 319 10.00 -2.51 -3.70
CA CYS A 319 11.25 -3.23 -3.51
C CYS A 319 11.10 -4.25 -2.37
N HIS A 320 11.22 -5.54 -2.68
CA HIS A 320 11.26 -6.61 -1.68
C HIS A 320 12.70 -7.00 -1.41
N VAL A 321 13.18 -6.70 -0.22
CA VAL A 321 14.55 -7.01 0.21
C VAL A 321 14.52 -8.16 1.20
N TYR A 322 15.22 -9.23 0.87
CA TYR A 322 15.40 -10.39 1.72
C TYR A 322 16.81 -10.37 2.31
N VAL A 323 16.91 -10.44 3.64
CA VAL A 323 18.18 -10.43 4.39
C VAL A 323 18.16 -11.50 5.47
N PRO A 324 19.34 -12.04 5.91
CA PRO A 324 19.41 -12.96 7.02
C PRO A 324 18.73 -12.39 8.26
N ARG A 325 17.83 -13.17 8.87
CA ARG A 325 16.98 -12.72 9.99
C ARG A 325 17.80 -12.38 11.24
N ASP A 326 18.87 -13.12 11.48
CA ASP A 326 19.79 -12.91 12.58
C ASP A 326 20.61 -11.61 12.48
N ARG A 327 20.66 -11.03 11.28
CA ARG A 327 21.37 -9.77 11.02
C ARG A 327 20.42 -8.56 10.88
N TYR A 328 19.11 -8.80 10.89
CA TYR A 328 18.15 -7.73 10.76
C TYR A 328 18.07 -6.88 12.03
N THR A 329 18.35 -5.58 11.89
CA THR A 329 18.19 -4.56 12.92
C THR A 329 17.46 -3.34 12.36
N THR A 330 17.02 -2.43 13.22
CA THR A 330 16.41 -1.17 12.81
C THR A 330 17.40 -0.30 12.03
N GLU A 331 18.66 -0.26 12.45
CA GLU A 331 19.73 0.50 11.79
C GLU A 331 19.99 -0.04 10.38
N LEU A 332 20.05 -1.37 10.24
CA LEU A 332 20.21 -2.01 8.94
C LEU A 332 19.03 -1.68 8.01
N ARG A 333 17.80 -1.72 8.51
CA ARG A 333 16.62 -1.33 7.74
C ARG A 333 16.72 0.09 7.21
N VAL A 334 17.13 1.04 8.07
CA VAL A 334 17.34 2.44 7.68
C VAL A 334 18.40 2.51 6.58
N ARG A 335 19.52 1.84 6.77
CA ARG A 335 20.62 1.81 5.81
C ARG A 335 20.22 1.19 4.46
N ILE A 336 19.42 0.12 4.46
CA ILE A 336 18.87 -0.46 3.23
C ILE A 336 17.97 0.56 2.52
N GLY A 337 17.12 1.26 3.27
CA GLY A 337 16.28 2.33 2.72
C GLY A 337 17.09 3.43 2.04
N GLU A 338 18.18 3.88 2.65
CA GLU A 338 19.11 4.86 2.06
C GLU A 338 19.76 4.34 0.78
N ILE A 339 20.24 3.08 0.78
CA ILE A 339 20.85 2.45 -0.40
C ILE A 339 19.86 2.40 -1.56
N LEU A 340 18.60 2.01 -1.29
CA LEU A 340 17.56 1.96 -2.30
C LEU A 340 17.18 3.37 -2.80
N ALA A 341 17.04 4.34 -1.90
CA ALA A 341 16.69 5.71 -2.24
C ALA A 341 17.77 6.36 -3.13
N ASP A 342 19.04 6.15 -2.79
CA ASP A 342 20.18 6.63 -3.57
C ASP A 342 20.23 5.95 -4.97
N ALA A 343 20.21 4.62 -5.01
CA ALA A 343 20.30 3.86 -6.25
C ALA A 343 19.12 4.13 -7.21
N LEU A 344 17.93 4.41 -6.67
CA LEU A 344 16.71 4.66 -7.44
C LEU A 344 16.41 6.17 -7.59
N SER A 345 17.34 7.04 -7.21
CA SER A 345 17.19 8.51 -7.28
C SER A 345 15.86 8.98 -6.68
N GLY A 346 15.52 8.46 -5.49
CA GLY A 346 14.22 8.66 -4.87
C GLY A 346 14.28 8.86 -3.36
N SER A 347 13.16 8.64 -2.70
CA SER A 347 13.03 8.69 -1.24
C SER A 347 12.16 7.56 -0.70
N VAL A 348 12.42 7.12 0.53
CA VAL A 348 11.62 6.09 1.19
C VAL A 348 10.25 6.66 1.58
N ALA A 349 9.19 6.23 0.88
CA ALA A 349 7.80 6.65 1.16
C ALA A 349 7.14 5.77 2.23
N ALA A 350 7.47 4.47 2.25
CA ALA A 350 6.95 3.51 3.21
C ALA A 350 7.87 2.28 3.30
N TRP A 351 7.76 1.55 4.39
CA TRP A 351 8.41 0.25 4.58
C TRP A 351 7.58 -0.64 5.51
N THR A 352 7.66 -1.95 5.31
CA THR A 352 6.97 -2.95 6.12
C THR A 352 7.84 -4.20 6.26
N PRO A 353 8.27 -4.58 7.49
CA PRO A 353 9.00 -5.82 7.70
C PRO A 353 8.03 -6.99 7.83
N SER A 354 8.47 -8.16 7.42
CA SER A 354 7.74 -9.41 7.56
C SER A 354 8.72 -10.53 7.96
N PHE A 355 8.36 -11.25 8.99
CA PHE A 355 9.14 -12.35 9.55
C PHE A 355 8.30 -13.63 9.43
N GLY A 356 8.62 -14.45 8.45
CA GLY A 356 8.03 -15.78 8.28
C GLY A 356 8.85 -16.87 8.98
N ASP A 357 8.55 -18.13 8.66
CA ASP A 357 9.27 -19.30 9.19
C ASP A 357 10.66 -19.53 8.56
N TYR A 358 11.04 -18.66 7.62
CA TYR A 358 12.31 -18.74 6.90
C TYR A 358 13.47 -18.09 7.68
N ALA A 359 14.70 -18.49 7.35
CA ALA A 359 15.92 -17.89 7.86
C ALA A 359 16.14 -16.43 7.42
N LEU A 360 15.26 -15.91 6.58
CA LEU A 360 15.31 -14.56 6.03
C LEU A 360 14.18 -13.71 6.57
N ALA A 361 14.49 -12.45 6.86
CA ALA A 361 13.52 -11.37 7.01
C ALA A 361 13.25 -10.74 5.64
N ARG A 362 12.00 -10.46 5.33
CA ARG A 362 11.61 -9.65 4.17
C ARG A 362 11.30 -8.24 4.62
N VAL A 363 11.85 -7.26 3.95
CA VAL A 363 11.43 -5.86 4.11
C VAL A 363 10.90 -5.38 2.77
N HIS A 364 9.66 -4.95 2.76
CA HIS A 364 9.03 -4.33 1.61
C HIS A 364 9.18 -2.81 1.72
N PHE A 365 9.87 -2.20 0.77
CA PHE A 365 10.02 -0.74 0.66
C PHE A 365 9.22 -0.20 -0.52
N ILE A 366 8.63 0.94 -0.33
CA ILE A 366 8.09 1.79 -1.41
C ILE A 366 9.02 2.99 -1.54
N ILE A 367 9.70 3.08 -2.68
CA ILE A 367 10.61 4.18 -2.98
C ILE A 367 9.90 5.13 -3.96
N ALA A 368 9.57 6.33 -3.50
CA ALA A 368 9.01 7.37 -4.35
C ALA A 368 10.11 7.87 -5.31
N THR A 369 9.90 7.68 -6.60
CA THR A 369 10.86 8.03 -7.65
C THR A 369 10.14 8.12 -8.98
N THR A 370 10.71 8.85 -9.92
CA THR A 370 10.27 8.88 -11.33
C THR A 370 11.10 7.96 -12.23
N MET A 371 12.03 7.21 -11.64
CA MET A 371 12.85 6.25 -12.35
C MET A 371 11.99 5.10 -12.87
N GLY A 372 12.17 4.74 -14.14
CA GLY A 372 11.45 3.64 -14.78
C GLY A 372 11.96 2.25 -14.37
N THR A 373 11.97 1.32 -15.31
CA THR A 373 12.41 -0.07 -15.07
C THR A 373 13.90 -0.14 -14.74
N VAL A 374 14.22 -0.86 -13.67
CA VAL A 374 15.61 -1.13 -13.24
C VAL A 374 16.08 -2.43 -13.89
N ASN A 375 17.26 -2.42 -14.50
CA ASN A 375 17.77 -3.61 -15.15
C ASN A 375 18.45 -4.59 -14.17
N ALA A 376 18.69 -5.83 -14.60
CA ALA A 376 19.24 -6.87 -13.75
C ALA A 376 20.69 -6.59 -13.24
N HIS A 377 21.45 -5.72 -13.93
CA HIS A 377 22.80 -5.33 -13.49
C HIS A 377 22.67 -4.34 -12.31
N GLU A 378 21.82 -3.34 -12.44
CA GLU A 378 21.54 -2.36 -11.38
C GLU A 378 20.99 -3.04 -10.13
N VAL A 379 20.10 -4.02 -10.26
CA VAL A 379 19.59 -4.80 -9.13
C VAL A 379 20.73 -5.54 -8.41
N ARG A 380 21.65 -6.16 -9.16
CA ARG A 380 22.81 -6.84 -8.55
C ARG A 380 23.75 -5.87 -7.83
N GLU A 381 23.93 -4.68 -8.35
CA GLU A 381 24.73 -3.64 -7.70
C GLU A 381 24.10 -3.21 -6.37
N ILE A 382 22.77 -3.00 -6.34
CA ILE A 382 22.02 -2.75 -5.11
C ILE A 382 22.19 -3.91 -4.12
N GLU A 383 22.05 -5.16 -4.57
CA GLU A 383 22.27 -6.36 -3.74
C GLU A 383 23.66 -6.36 -3.11
N ASN A 384 24.71 -6.07 -3.88
CA ASN A 384 26.08 -6.01 -3.41
C ASN A 384 26.28 -4.90 -2.36
N ARG A 385 25.70 -3.73 -2.56
CA ARG A 385 25.73 -2.63 -1.57
C ARG A 385 25.04 -3.05 -0.26
N ILE A 386 23.92 -3.74 -0.34
CA ILE A 386 23.21 -4.25 0.84
C ILE A 386 24.03 -5.35 1.53
N VAL A 387 24.61 -6.28 0.79
CA VAL A 387 25.50 -7.32 1.34
C VAL A 387 26.69 -6.69 2.07
N THR A 388 27.26 -5.63 1.52
CA THR A 388 28.34 -4.88 2.18
C THR A 388 27.87 -4.23 3.48
N ALA A 389 26.66 -3.65 3.49
CA ALA A 389 26.08 -3.07 4.69
C ALA A 389 25.71 -4.11 5.78
N LEU A 390 25.51 -5.36 5.39
CA LEU A 390 25.26 -6.49 6.29
C LEU A 390 26.53 -7.01 7.01
N ARG A 391 27.72 -6.62 6.54
CA ARG A 391 28.97 -7.08 7.14
C ARG A 391 29.08 -6.56 8.56
N SER A 392 29.21 -7.50 9.50
CA SER A 392 29.53 -7.16 10.88
C SER A 392 31.00 -6.75 11.00
N TRP A 393 31.32 -6.04 12.09
CA TRP A 393 32.72 -5.77 12.44
C TRP A 393 33.57 -7.05 12.49
N SER A 394 33.00 -8.16 12.97
CA SER A 394 33.63 -9.47 12.99
C SER A 394 33.90 -10.04 11.59
N ASP A 395 32.99 -9.79 10.61
CA ASP A 395 33.24 -10.20 9.23
C ASP A 395 34.37 -9.38 8.61
N LEU A 396 34.37 -8.06 8.84
CA LEU A 396 35.39 -7.15 8.31
C LEU A 396 36.78 -7.49 8.86
N ILE A 397 36.91 -7.75 10.18
CA ILE A 397 38.22 -8.14 10.75
C ILE A 397 38.69 -9.50 10.24
N ARG A 398 37.74 -10.44 10.03
CA ARG A 398 38.09 -11.74 9.44
C ARG A 398 38.67 -11.56 8.03
N GLU A 399 38.01 -10.74 7.19
CA GLU A 399 38.47 -10.45 5.84
C GLU A 399 39.83 -9.77 5.84
N ALA A 400 40.05 -8.77 6.68
CA ALA A 400 41.31 -8.08 6.81
C ALA A 400 42.44 -9.03 7.28
N LEU A 401 42.14 -9.94 8.19
CA LEU A 401 43.14 -10.96 8.64
C LEU A 401 43.46 -11.99 7.55
N VAL A 402 42.46 -12.40 6.76
CA VAL A 402 42.67 -13.31 5.63
C VAL A 402 43.46 -12.63 4.53
N GLU A 403 43.18 -11.38 4.21
CA GLU A 403 43.90 -10.59 3.22
C GLU A 403 45.39 -10.44 3.63
N ARG A 404 45.63 -10.13 4.90
CA ARG A 404 46.99 -9.88 5.41
C ARG A 404 47.84 -11.13 5.63
N HIS A 405 47.25 -12.24 6.05
CA HIS A 405 47.94 -13.43 6.51
C HIS A 405 47.66 -14.70 5.69
N GLY A 406 46.81 -14.59 4.68
CA GLY A 406 46.31 -15.72 3.91
C GLY A 406 45.18 -16.47 4.62
N GLU A 407 44.44 -17.28 3.88
CA GLU A 407 43.19 -17.90 4.31
C GLU A 407 43.32 -18.71 5.60
N HIS A 408 44.32 -19.61 5.66
CA HIS A 408 44.52 -20.50 6.81
C HIS A 408 44.87 -19.76 8.11
N LEU A 409 45.88 -18.91 8.07
CA LEU A 409 46.32 -18.14 9.25
C LEU A 409 45.29 -17.06 9.63
N GLY A 410 44.67 -16.43 8.67
CA GLY A 410 43.63 -15.44 8.91
C GLY A 410 42.43 -16.01 9.67
N HIS A 411 41.96 -17.20 9.31
CA HIS A 411 40.90 -17.89 10.06
C HIS A 411 41.33 -18.29 11.48
N ILE A 412 42.56 -18.80 11.68
CA ILE A 412 43.06 -19.12 13.01
C ILE A 412 43.11 -17.87 13.89
N GLN A 413 43.64 -16.77 13.36
CA GLN A 413 43.73 -15.50 14.11
C GLN A 413 42.34 -14.93 14.42
N HIS A 414 41.43 -14.98 13.49
CA HIS A 414 40.04 -14.55 13.72
C HIS A 414 39.39 -15.41 14.82
N ALA A 415 39.50 -16.72 14.77
CA ALA A 415 38.96 -17.62 15.81
C ALA A 415 39.54 -17.33 17.20
N ARG A 416 40.81 -16.94 17.26
CA ARG A 416 41.51 -16.66 18.53
C ARG A 416 41.21 -15.26 19.08
N TYR A 417 41.13 -14.24 18.24
CA TYR A 417 41.10 -12.83 18.65
C TYR A 417 39.80 -12.09 18.25
N GLY A 418 39.05 -12.58 17.30
CA GLY A 418 37.85 -11.86 16.74
C GLY A 418 36.77 -11.57 17.79
N GLY A 419 36.63 -12.41 18.82
CA GLY A 419 35.72 -12.20 19.94
C GLY A 419 36.27 -11.33 21.08
N GLY A 420 37.57 -10.97 21.05
CA GLY A 420 38.22 -10.25 22.13
C GLY A 420 37.98 -8.74 22.20
N PHE A 421 37.27 -8.19 21.24
CA PHE A 421 37.00 -6.73 21.15
C PHE A 421 35.63 -6.39 21.76
N PRO A 422 35.58 -5.53 22.82
CA PRO A 422 34.33 -5.11 23.44
C PRO A 422 33.45 -4.33 22.46
N ALA A 423 32.10 -4.28 22.71
CA ALA A 423 31.17 -3.58 21.87
C ALA A 423 31.55 -2.11 21.63
N GLY A 424 31.88 -1.37 22.69
CA GLY A 424 32.30 0.03 22.57
C GLY A 424 33.57 0.24 21.74
N TYR A 425 34.50 -0.74 21.70
CA TYR A 425 35.63 -0.67 20.80
C TYR A 425 35.21 -0.84 19.34
N ARG A 426 34.35 -1.82 19.07
CA ARG A 426 33.81 -2.08 17.71
C ARG A 426 32.99 -0.93 17.15
N GLU A 427 32.31 -0.18 18.02
CA GLU A 427 31.55 1.03 17.66
C GLU A 427 32.46 2.23 17.38
N ALA A 428 33.52 2.39 18.18
CA ALA A 428 34.42 3.53 18.09
C ALA A 428 35.50 3.39 17.00
N PHE A 429 35.89 2.16 16.63
CA PHE A 429 37.02 1.92 15.73
C PHE A 429 36.57 1.04 14.53
N PRO A 430 36.54 1.60 13.31
CA PRO A 430 36.31 0.79 12.10
C PRO A 430 37.50 -0.17 11.89
N VAL A 431 37.23 -1.30 11.27
CA VAL A 431 38.31 -2.20 10.83
C VAL A 431 39.01 -1.53 9.65
N VAL A 432 40.27 -1.19 9.85
CA VAL A 432 41.16 -0.66 8.82
C VAL A 432 41.95 -1.82 8.22
N SER A 433 41.85 -1.97 6.90
CA SER A 433 42.63 -2.98 6.14
C SER A 433 44.10 -2.63 6.03
#